data_70cf5e5f52e437d1404ae292d16e5676
#
_entry.id   70cf5e5f52e437d1404ae292d16e5676
#
_cell.length_a   1.000
_cell.length_b   1.000
_cell.length_c   1.000
_cell.angle_alpha   90.00
_cell.angle_beta   90.00
_cell.angle_gamma   90.00
#
_symmetry.space_group_name_H-M   'P 1'
#
loop_
_entity.id
_entity.type
_entity.pdbx_description
1 polymer ?
#
loop_
_entity_poly.entity_id
_entity_poly.type
_entity_poly.pdbx_seq_one_letter_code
_entity_poly.pdbx_strand_id
1 'polypeptide(L)'
;GVKIRYLVNPIRVHQKDGLKRLECLRMALGEKDESGRRRPVPIPNSNFFVEVENVIIAAGEEIEFSYLPKGMEMREGIVLTQRDGSTGIRGVFAGGDLTSNQRTVAHAIGPGKKAAMAIDCHLRGRDSEEAIRQVLIGEGPSLSIFRYLHPDERPMNSHIVAFEELNTDYFEHAERKR
;
A
#
# COMPACT_ATOMS: atom_id res chain seq x y z
N GLY A 1 -9.29 18.09 -20.79
CA GLY A 1 -8.26 17.16 -20.31
C GLY A 1 -7.68 17.59 -18.98
N VAL A 2 -6.99 16.72 -18.25
CA VAL A 2 -6.33 17.01 -16.96
C VAL A 2 -5.04 17.81 -17.19
N LYS A 3 -4.87 18.91 -16.44
CA LYS A 3 -3.62 19.69 -16.44
C LYS A 3 -2.76 19.24 -15.26
N ILE A 4 -1.56 18.73 -15.51
CA ILE A 4 -0.59 18.33 -14.49
C ILE A 4 0.44 19.45 -14.33
N ARG A 5 0.72 19.86 -13.09
CA ARG A 5 1.77 20.82 -12.75
C ARG A 5 2.77 20.16 -11.82
N TYR A 6 3.99 20.00 -12.29
CA TYR A 6 5.10 19.48 -11.51
C TYR A 6 5.80 20.57 -10.72
N LEU A 7 6.53 20.17 -9.67
CA LEU A 7 7.32 21.08 -8.83
C LEU A 7 6.46 22.25 -8.28
N VAL A 8 5.30 21.91 -7.77
CA VAL A 8 4.37 22.83 -7.13
C VAL A 8 3.94 22.25 -5.79
N ASN A 9 4.01 23.06 -4.74
CA ASN A 9 3.51 22.72 -3.42
C ASN A 9 2.30 23.58 -3.07
N PRO A 10 1.12 23.02 -2.81
CA PRO A 10 -0.02 23.78 -2.30
C PRO A 10 0.24 24.20 -0.85
N ILE A 11 -0.06 25.45 -0.51
CA ILE A 11 0.19 26.03 0.82
C ILE A 11 -1.10 26.24 1.58
N ARG A 12 -2.07 26.89 0.94
CA ARG A 12 -3.31 27.32 1.60
C ARG A 12 -4.47 27.48 0.63
N VAL A 13 -5.66 27.19 1.11
CA VAL A 13 -6.91 27.54 0.42
C VAL A 13 -7.42 28.85 0.98
N HIS A 14 -7.58 29.85 0.10
CA HIS A 14 -8.21 31.12 0.41
C HIS A 14 -9.66 31.10 -0.11
N GLN A 15 -10.58 31.53 0.71
CA GLN A 15 -12.00 31.68 0.32
C GLN A 15 -12.43 33.11 0.64
N LYS A 16 -12.89 33.82 -0.40
CA LYS A 16 -13.42 35.16 -0.28
C LYS A 16 -14.55 35.34 -1.30
N ASP A 17 -15.69 35.89 -0.89
CA ASP A 17 -16.86 36.24 -1.74
C ASP A 17 -17.31 35.06 -2.63
N GLY A 18 -17.31 33.85 -2.08
CA GLY A 18 -17.70 32.63 -2.79
C GLY A 18 -16.62 32.05 -3.72
N LEU A 19 -15.55 32.77 -3.97
CA LEU A 19 -14.40 32.30 -4.78
C LEU A 19 -13.38 31.56 -3.90
N LYS A 20 -12.93 30.41 -4.38
CA LYS A 20 -11.83 29.66 -3.76
C LYS A 20 -10.58 29.78 -4.61
N ARG A 21 -9.46 30.08 -3.96
CA ARG A 21 -8.14 30.13 -4.58
C ARG A 21 -7.16 29.29 -3.81
N LEU A 22 -6.49 28.39 -4.49
CA LEU A 22 -5.39 27.61 -3.95
C LEU A 22 -4.10 28.37 -4.15
N GLU A 23 -3.47 28.77 -3.03
CA GLU A 23 -2.12 29.34 -3.04
C GLU A 23 -1.10 28.20 -3.15
N CYS A 24 -0.24 28.33 -4.13
CA CYS A 24 0.81 27.38 -4.43
C CYS A 24 2.18 28.06 -4.46
N LEU A 25 3.21 27.30 -4.14
CA LEU A 25 4.62 27.70 -4.23
C LEU A 25 5.32 26.88 -5.31
N ARG A 26 6.16 27.50 -6.11
CA ARG A 26 7.01 26.79 -7.06
C ARG A 26 8.16 26.13 -6.30
N MET A 27 8.54 24.94 -6.75
CA MET A 27 9.63 24.16 -6.19
C MET A 27 10.75 24.00 -7.21
N ALA A 28 11.98 23.86 -6.75
CA ALA A 28 13.13 23.43 -7.56
C ALA A 28 13.60 22.06 -7.09
N LEU A 29 14.28 21.31 -7.94
CA LEU A 29 14.94 20.08 -7.52
C LEU A 29 16.23 20.45 -6.77
N GLY A 30 16.32 20.04 -5.51
CA GLY A 30 17.51 20.19 -4.68
C GLY A 30 18.63 19.22 -5.06
N GLU A 31 19.63 19.14 -4.20
CA GLU A 31 20.73 18.19 -4.33
C GLU A 31 20.25 16.74 -4.21
N LYS A 32 21.02 15.81 -4.75
CA LYS A 32 20.76 14.37 -4.61
C LYS A 32 21.03 13.95 -3.16
N ASP A 33 20.07 13.24 -2.57
CA ASP A 33 20.28 12.56 -1.30
C ASP A 33 21.06 11.23 -1.49
N GLU A 34 21.35 10.52 -0.39
CA GLU A 34 22.09 9.25 -0.41
C GLU A 34 21.43 8.18 -1.29
N SER A 35 20.13 8.25 -1.52
CA SER A 35 19.39 7.36 -2.43
C SER A 35 19.47 7.78 -3.91
N GLY A 36 20.15 8.90 -4.21
CA GLY A 36 20.23 9.50 -5.54
C GLY A 36 18.99 10.33 -5.93
N ARG A 37 18.03 10.50 -5.04
CA ARG A 37 16.81 11.28 -5.28
C ARG A 37 17.05 12.76 -5.00
N ARG A 38 16.47 13.61 -5.84
CA ARG A 38 16.42 15.04 -5.62
C ARG A 38 15.12 15.41 -4.94
N ARG A 39 15.20 15.95 -3.72
CA ARG A 39 14.01 16.45 -3.03
C ARG A 39 13.63 17.82 -3.55
N PRO A 40 12.32 18.08 -3.75
CA PRO A 40 11.88 19.43 -4.09
C PRO A 40 12.17 20.41 -2.94
N VAL A 41 12.76 21.56 -3.27
CA VAL A 41 13.01 22.66 -2.34
C VAL A 41 12.20 23.89 -2.78
N PRO A 42 11.64 24.66 -1.85
CA PRO A 42 10.83 25.82 -2.19
C PRO A 42 11.67 26.94 -2.84
N ILE A 43 11.13 27.54 -3.89
CA ILE A 43 11.69 28.75 -4.49
C ILE A 43 11.10 29.95 -3.73
N PRO A 44 11.90 30.76 -3.01
CA PRO A 44 11.39 31.90 -2.27
C PRO A 44 10.60 32.87 -3.16
N ASN A 45 9.51 33.44 -2.60
CA ASN A 45 8.69 34.44 -3.28
C ASN A 45 8.10 34.03 -4.64
N SER A 46 7.90 32.73 -4.85
CA SER A 46 7.35 32.17 -6.10
C SER A 46 5.87 31.78 -5.99
N ASN A 47 5.18 32.34 -5.00
CA ASN A 47 3.76 32.07 -4.77
C ASN A 47 2.92 32.46 -5.99
N PHE A 48 1.92 31.63 -6.28
CA PHE A 48 0.91 31.92 -7.28
C PHE A 48 -0.43 31.32 -6.87
N PHE A 49 -1.51 31.79 -7.48
CA PHE A 49 -2.86 31.34 -7.15
C PHE A 49 -3.47 30.57 -8.32
N VAL A 50 -4.26 29.58 -7.97
CA VAL A 50 -5.11 28.83 -8.90
C VAL A 50 -6.54 28.95 -8.43
N GLU A 51 -7.46 29.39 -9.29
CA GLU A 51 -8.88 29.38 -9.00
C GLU A 51 -9.39 27.94 -9.06
N VAL A 52 -10.14 27.54 -8.03
CA VAL A 52 -10.61 26.16 -7.86
C VAL A 52 -12.02 26.15 -7.26
N GLU A 53 -12.83 25.22 -7.66
CA GLU A 53 -14.13 24.97 -7.03
C GLU A 53 -13.98 24.01 -5.84
N ASN A 54 -13.18 22.96 -6.01
CA ASN A 54 -12.90 21.97 -4.99
C ASN A 54 -11.41 21.66 -4.92
N VAL A 55 -10.94 21.27 -3.72
CA VAL A 55 -9.58 20.79 -3.50
C VAL A 55 -9.66 19.41 -2.87
N ILE A 56 -9.00 18.44 -3.50
CA ILE A 56 -8.87 17.08 -2.99
C ILE A 56 -7.41 16.87 -2.61
N ILE A 57 -7.17 16.55 -1.33
CA ILE A 57 -5.84 16.24 -0.84
C ILE A 57 -5.59 14.76 -1.02
N ALA A 58 -4.59 14.41 -1.83
CA ALA A 58 -4.12 13.05 -2.07
C ALA A 58 -2.59 12.98 -1.93
N ALA A 59 -2.06 13.60 -0.87
CA ALA A 59 -0.62 13.82 -0.66
C ALA A 59 0.07 12.73 0.17
N GLY A 60 -0.59 11.60 0.37
CA GLY A 60 -0.14 10.53 1.25
C GLY A 60 -0.72 10.67 2.66
N GLU A 61 -0.45 9.68 3.48
CA GLU A 61 -0.95 9.57 4.84
C GLU A 61 0.22 9.32 5.80
N GLU A 62 0.08 9.77 7.04
CA GLU A 62 0.97 9.42 8.13
C GLU A 62 0.28 8.41 9.04
N ILE A 63 1.05 7.49 9.59
CA ILE A 63 0.52 6.48 10.49
C ILE A 63 0.32 7.12 11.85
N GLU A 64 -0.90 7.01 12.38
CA GLU A 64 -1.23 7.40 13.75
C GLU A 64 -0.85 6.27 14.72
N PHE A 65 0.11 6.53 15.59
CA PHE A 65 0.64 5.52 16.53
C PHE A 65 0.07 5.61 17.94
N SER A 66 -0.74 6.62 18.24
CA SER A 66 -1.23 6.87 19.60
C SER A 66 -2.12 5.75 20.16
N TYR A 67 -2.75 4.98 19.28
CA TYR A 67 -3.62 3.85 19.65
C TYR A 67 -2.90 2.51 19.79
N LEU A 68 -1.61 2.45 19.47
CA LEU A 68 -0.88 1.20 19.54
C LEU A 68 -0.65 0.78 21.02
N PRO A 69 -0.67 -0.54 21.30
CA PRO A 69 -0.35 -1.03 22.64
C PRO A 69 1.04 -0.59 23.10
N LYS A 70 1.15 -0.25 24.40
CA LYS A 70 2.44 0.05 25.01
C LYS A 70 3.37 -1.16 24.90
N GLY A 71 4.63 -0.94 24.55
CA GLY A 71 5.62 -1.99 24.37
C GLY A 71 5.64 -2.59 22.96
N MET A 72 4.91 -2.00 22.01
CA MET A 72 5.02 -2.37 20.60
C MET A 72 6.41 -2.03 20.07
N GLU A 73 7.11 -3.03 19.53
CA GLU A 73 8.42 -2.81 18.91
C GLU A 73 8.27 -2.13 17.54
N MET A 74 9.02 -1.03 17.38
CA MET A 74 8.99 -0.23 16.16
C MET A 74 10.39 0.08 15.67
N ARG A 75 10.55 0.18 14.36
CA ARG A 75 11.80 0.60 13.70
C ARG A 75 11.46 1.45 12.49
N GLU A 76 12.09 2.62 12.36
CA GLU A 76 11.94 3.51 11.18
C GLU A 76 10.48 3.83 10.82
N GLY A 77 9.62 3.99 11.84
CA GLY A 77 8.21 4.32 11.63
C GLY A 77 7.33 3.16 11.17
N ILE A 78 7.78 1.91 11.34
CA ILE A 78 6.95 0.71 11.12
C ILE A 78 6.95 -0.18 12.36
N VAL A 79 5.89 -0.94 12.53
CA VAL A 79 5.77 -1.98 13.56
C VAL A 79 6.54 -3.22 13.11
N LEU A 80 7.39 -3.76 14.01
CA LEU A 80 8.10 -5.01 13.74
C LEU A 80 7.19 -6.20 13.92
N THR A 81 7.21 -7.11 12.94
CA THR A 81 6.43 -8.35 12.94
C THR A 81 7.29 -9.54 12.57
N GLN A 82 6.87 -10.72 13.02
CA GLN A 82 7.35 -11.99 12.49
C GLN A 82 6.84 -12.21 11.06
N ARG A 83 7.24 -13.32 10.43
CA ARG A 83 6.85 -13.65 9.05
C ARG A 83 5.35 -13.79 8.83
N ASP A 84 4.61 -14.19 9.85
CA ASP A 84 3.18 -14.38 9.85
C ASP A 84 2.37 -13.13 10.23
N GLY A 85 3.05 -12.03 10.58
CA GLY A 85 2.42 -10.79 11.03
C GLY A 85 2.20 -10.71 12.54
N SER A 86 2.62 -11.72 13.33
CA SER A 86 2.59 -11.62 14.78
C SER A 86 3.61 -10.59 15.29
N THR A 87 3.28 -9.89 16.37
CA THR A 87 4.16 -8.91 17.03
C THR A 87 4.82 -9.53 18.25
N GLY A 88 5.70 -8.78 18.93
CA GLY A 88 6.24 -9.19 20.24
C GLY A 88 5.20 -9.29 21.35
N ILE A 89 3.96 -8.83 21.14
CA ILE A 89 2.87 -8.87 22.11
C ILE A 89 1.92 -10.01 21.75
N ARG A 90 1.72 -10.96 22.67
CA ARG A 90 0.87 -12.12 22.43
C ARG A 90 -0.57 -11.72 22.07
N GLY A 91 -1.10 -12.28 20.97
CA GLY A 91 -2.45 -12.01 20.47
C GLY A 91 -2.58 -10.68 19.72
N VAL A 92 -1.47 -9.97 19.49
CA VAL A 92 -1.44 -8.77 18.69
C VAL A 92 -0.72 -9.03 17.38
N PHE A 93 -1.38 -8.69 16.28
CA PHE A 93 -0.88 -8.88 14.93
C PHE A 93 -0.91 -7.56 14.19
N ALA A 94 -0.02 -7.39 13.22
CA ALA A 94 0.02 -6.21 12.39
C ALA A 94 0.30 -6.57 10.92
N GLY A 95 -0.21 -5.74 10.02
CA GLY A 95 -0.03 -5.88 8.57
C GLY A 95 -0.34 -4.58 7.85
N GLY A 96 -0.18 -4.59 6.53
CA GLY A 96 -0.42 -3.40 5.72
C GLY A 96 0.71 -2.39 5.81
N ASP A 97 0.39 -1.12 5.55
CA ASP A 97 1.35 -0.01 5.54
C ASP A 97 1.98 0.26 6.91
N LEU A 98 1.37 -0.26 7.98
CA LEU A 98 1.91 -0.20 9.33
C LEU A 98 3.22 -1.01 9.49
N THR A 99 3.44 -2.00 8.62
CA THR A 99 4.56 -2.94 8.69
C THR A 99 5.54 -2.81 7.52
N SER A 100 5.35 -1.84 6.62
CA SER A 100 6.19 -1.66 5.44
C SER A 100 6.30 -0.20 5.01
N ASN A 101 7.52 0.24 4.73
CA ASN A 101 7.78 1.57 4.17
C ASN A 101 7.50 1.69 2.67
N GLN A 102 7.18 0.60 1.98
CA GLN A 102 6.96 0.60 0.53
C GLN A 102 5.60 1.16 0.11
N ARG A 103 4.61 1.16 1.00
CA ARG A 103 3.29 1.80 0.85
C ARG A 103 2.64 1.62 -0.53
N THR A 104 2.69 0.40 -1.05
CA THR A 104 1.97 0.02 -2.28
C THR A 104 0.86 -0.97 -1.95
N VAL A 105 -0.15 -1.05 -2.81
CA VAL A 105 -1.29 -1.95 -2.63
C VAL A 105 -0.83 -3.40 -2.40
N ALA A 106 0.15 -3.88 -3.15
CA ALA A 106 0.69 -5.23 -2.99
C ALA A 106 1.35 -5.43 -1.62
N HIS A 107 2.13 -4.43 -1.15
CA HIS A 107 2.80 -4.46 0.15
C HIS A 107 1.85 -4.25 1.34
N ALA A 108 0.68 -3.70 1.11
CA ALA A 108 -0.37 -3.63 2.12
C ALA A 108 -1.19 -4.93 2.20
N ILE A 109 -1.64 -5.46 1.06
CA ILE A 109 -2.49 -6.66 0.99
C ILE A 109 -1.74 -7.92 1.44
N GLY A 110 -0.49 -8.12 1.03
CA GLY A 110 0.29 -9.31 1.36
C GLY A 110 0.43 -9.53 2.87
N PRO A 111 1.02 -8.58 3.62
CA PRO A 111 1.10 -8.66 5.08
C PRO A 111 -0.26 -8.73 5.77
N GLY A 112 -1.28 -8.01 5.26
CA GLY A 112 -2.64 -8.08 5.78
C GLY A 112 -3.24 -9.48 5.71
N LYS A 113 -3.06 -10.18 4.57
CA LYS A 113 -3.48 -11.58 4.43
C LYS A 113 -2.78 -12.52 5.43
N LYS A 114 -1.46 -12.36 5.61
CA LYS A 114 -0.68 -13.15 6.57
C LYS A 114 -1.19 -12.94 7.99
N ALA A 115 -1.35 -11.69 8.41
CA ALA A 115 -1.87 -11.36 9.72
C ALA A 115 -3.27 -11.95 9.95
N ALA A 116 -4.17 -11.86 8.97
CA ALA A 116 -5.51 -12.45 9.07
C ALA A 116 -5.47 -13.97 9.26
N MET A 117 -4.63 -14.66 8.50
CA MET A 117 -4.43 -16.11 8.64
C MET A 117 -3.83 -16.49 10.00
N ALA A 118 -2.84 -15.72 10.46
CA ALA A 118 -2.22 -15.94 11.76
C ALA A 118 -3.20 -15.72 12.93
N ILE A 119 -4.08 -14.72 12.83
CA ILE A 119 -5.17 -14.51 13.79
C ILE A 119 -6.10 -15.74 13.83
N ASP A 120 -6.56 -16.22 12.68
CA ASP A 120 -7.42 -17.41 12.63
C ASP A 120 -6.73 -18.65 13.21
N CYS A 121 -5.45 -18.86 12.86
CA CYS A 121 -4.66 -19.95 13.43
C CYS A 121 -4.49 -19.80 14.94
N HIS A 122 -4.20 -18.61 15.44
CA HIS A 122 -4.09 -18.33 16.87
C HIS A 122 -5.37 -18.66 17.63
N LEU A 123 -6.51 -18.22 17.11
CA LEU A 123 -7.83 -18.48 17.72
C LEU A 123 -8.19 -19.97 17.71
N ARG A 124 -7.71 -20.74 16.73
CA ARG A 124 -7.94 -22.17 16.59
C ARG A 124 -6.84 -23.04 17.20
N GLY A 125 -5.79 -22.47 17.78
CA GLY A 125 -4.65 -23.21 18.32
C GLY A 125 -3.84 -23.96 17.26
N ARG A 126 -3.76 -23.44 16.03
CA ARG A 126 -3.00 -24.02 14.90
C ARG A 126 -1.70 -23.27 14.66
N ASP A 127 -0.75 -23.92 14.01
CA ASP A 127 0.50 -23.30 13.57
C ASP A 127 0.26 -22.40 12.35
N SER A 128 0.59 -21.10 12.49
CA SER A 128 0.40 -20.10 11.44
C SER A 128 1.44 -20.20 10.33
N GLU A 129 2.69 -20.55 10.66
CA GLU A 129 3.74 -20.69 9.65
C GLU A 129 3.48 -21.87 8.72
N GLU A 130 3.01 -22.98 9.27
CA GLU A 130 2.62 -24.16 8.48
C GLU A 130 1.43 -23.82 7.57
N ALA A 131 0.39 -23.18 8.10
CA ALA A 131 -0.77 -22.78 7.32
C ALA A 131 -0.40 -21.81 6.17
N ILE A 132 0.51 -20.86 6.42
CA ILE A 132 0.99 -19.94 5.39
C ILE A 132 1.78 -20.67 4.31
N ARG A 133 2.66 -21.62 4.68
CA ARG A 133 3.44 -22.42 3.71
C ARG A 133 2.54 -23.17 2.73
N GLN A 134 1.46 -23.76 3.21
CA GLN A 134 0.54 -24.56 2.39
C GLN A 134 -0.19 -23.74 1.31
N VAL A 135 -0.32 -22.42 1.49
CA VAL A 135 -1.06 -21.52 0.59
C VAL A 135 -0.17 -20.61 -0.26
N LEU A 136 1.14 -20.76 -0.16
CA LEU A 136 2.07 -20.03 -1.05
C LEU A 136 1.83 -20.39 -2.52
N ILE A 137 1.97 -19.42 -3.38
CA ILE A 137 1.86 -19.58 -4.84
C ILE A 137 3.24 -19.34 -5.45
N GLY A 138 3.76 -20.37 -6.13
CA GLY A 138 5.07 -20.30 -6.77
C GLY A 138 6.22 -20.12 -5.77
N GLU A 139 7.33 -19.61 -6.25
CA GLU A 139 8.54 -19.37 -5.43
C GLU A 139 8.53 -18.02 -4.70
N GLY A 140 7.54 -17.17 -4.99
CA GLY A 140 7.42 -15.83 -4.43
C GLY A 140 6.61 -15.75 -3.13
N PRO A 141 6.48 -14.55 -2.56
CA PRO A 141 5.75 -14.32 -1.32
C PRO A 141 4.22 -14.25 -1.51
N SER A 142 3.70 -14.61 -2.67
CA SER A 142 2.27 -14.55 -2.99
C SER A 142 1.48 -15.61 -2.24
N LEU A 143 0.30 -15.24 -1.73
CA LEU A 143 -0.58 -16.10 -0.94
C LEU A 143 -1.95 -16.25 -1.59
N SER A 144 -2.49 -17.46 -1.60
CA SER A 144 -3.86 -17.74 -2.01
C SER A 144 -4.78 -17.86 -0.80
N ILE A 145 -5.58 -16.84 -0.55
CA ILE A 145 -6.66 -16.91 0.45
C ILE A 145 -7.69 -17.99 0.08
N PHE A 146 -7.93 -18.21 -1.22
CA PHE A 146 -8.81 -19.28 -1.67
C PHE A 146 -8.33 -20.65 -1.19
N ARG A 147 -7.03 -20.97 -1.34
CA ARG A 147 -6.46 -22.23 -0.82
C ARG A 147 -6.57 -22.35 0.71
N TYR A 148 -6.52 -21.23 1.40
CA TYR A 148 -6.67 -21.23 2.86
C TYR A 148 -8.10 -21.54 3.30
N LEU A 149 -9.09 -20.95 2.61
CA LEU A 149 -10.51 -21.15 2.91
C LEU A 149 -11.05 -22.48 2.40
N HIS A 150 -10.50 -23.01 1.31
CA HIS A 150 -10.93 -24.23 0.62
C HIS A 150 -9.72 -25.15 0.38
N PRO A 151 -9.15 -25.77 1.44
CA PRO A 151 -7.92 -26.56 1.32
C PRO A 151 -8.09 -27.81 0.43
N ASP A 152 -9.29 -28.33 0.32
CA ASP A 152 -9.59 -29.53 -0.48
C ASP A 152 -9.87 -29.24 -1.96
N GLU A 153 -10.09 -27.97 -2.31
CA GLU A 153 -10.30 -27.57 -3.68
C GLU A 153 -8.95 -27.29 -4.38
N ARG A 154 -8.69 -28.00 -5.47
CA ARG A 154 -7.53 -27.68 -6.31
C ARG A 154 -7.79 -26.36 -7.01
N PRO A 155 -6.91 -25.35 -6.86
CA PRO A 155 -7.01 -24.15 -7.67
C PRO A 155 -6.95 -24.56 -9.14
N MET A 156 -7.83 -23.99 -9.98
CA MET A 156 -7.73 -24.17 -11.43
C MET A 156 -6.31 -23.83 -11.86
N ASN A 157 -5.72 -24.69 -12.69
CA ASN A 157 -4.40 -24.43 -13.26
C ASN A 157 -4.44 -23.08 -13.95
N SER A 158 -3.78 -22.08 -13.37
CA SER A 158 -3.49 -20.86 -14.07
C SER A 158 -2.36 -21.20 -15.05
N HIS A 159 -2.69 -21.32 -16.33
CA HIS A 159 -1.65 -21.32 -17.36
C HIS A 159 -0.99 -19.94 -17.32
N ILE A 160 0.28 -19.90 -16.98
CA ILE A 160 1.09 -18.70 -17.17
C ILE A 160 1.33 -18.62 -18.69
N VAL A 161 0.60 -17.73 -19.35
CA VAL A 161 0.79 -17.42 -20.76
C VAL A 161 1.79 -16.29 -20.85
N ALA A 162 2.78 -16.40 -21.74
CA ALA A 162 3.70 -15.31 -22.00
C ALA A 162 2.92 -14.07 -22.48
N PHE A 163 3.38 -12.88 -22.09
CA PHE A 163 2.65 -11.64 -22.38
C PHE A 163 2.41 -11.46 -23.90
N GLU A 164 3.34 -11.93 -24.72
CA GLU A 164 3.27 -11.90 -26.20
C GLU A 164 2.18 -12.82 -26.77
N GLU A 165 1.75 -13.82 -25.97
CA GLU A 165 0.68 -14.75 -26.37
C GLU A 165 -0.71 -14.29 -25.92
N LEU A 166 -0.79 -13.20 -25.11
CA LEU A 166 -2.05 -12.62 -24.65
C LEU A 166 -2.69 -11.84 -25.80
N ASN A 167 -3.71 -12.41 -26.40
CA ASN A 167 -4.58 -11.72 -27.36
C ASN A 167 -5.99 -11.53 -26.77
N THR A 168 -6.83 -10.75 -27.43
CA THR A 168 -8.19 -10.45 -26.99
C THR A 168 -9.06 -11.71 -26.87
N ASP A 169 -8.84 -12.72 -27.70
CA ASP A 169 -9.61 -13.97 -27.70
C ASP A 169 -9.36 -14.80 -26.44
N TYR A 170 -8.17 -14.66 -25.82
CA TYR A 170 -7.84 -15.35 -24.58
C TYR A 170 -8.73 -14.88 -23.41
N PHE A 171 -8.99 -13.59 -23.30
CA PHE A 171 -9.85 -13.03 -22.25
C PHE A 171 -11.31 -13.43 -22.43
N GLU A 172 -11.84 -13.45 -23.65
CA GLU A 172 -13.20 -13.90 -23.94
C GLU A 172 -13.40 -15.39 -23.60
N HIS A 173 -12.39 -16.23 -23.82
CA HIS A 173 -12.43 -17.65 -23.47
C HIS A 173 -12.35 -17.91 -21.97
N ALA A 174 -11.59 -17.11 -21.23
CA ALA A 174 -11.47 -17.22 -19.77
C ALA A 174 -12.76 -16.84 -19.05
N GLU A 175 -13.53 -15.88 -19.56
CA GLU A 175 -14.82 -15.50 -18.99
C GLU A 175 -15.92 -16.54 -19.20
N ARG A 176 -15.89 -17.29 -20.31
CA ARG A 176 -16.92 -18.31 -20.61
C ARG A 176 -16.75 -19.61 -19.82
N LYS A 177 -15.66 -19.79 -19.08
CA LYS A 177 -15.37 -20.98 -18.25
C LYS A 177 -15.55 -20.76 -16.75
N ARG A 178 -16.15 -19.63 -16.34
CA ARG A 178 -16.53 -19.33 -14.96
C ARG A 178 -17.95 -19.75 -14.66
#